data_6bb3c9948e3dcd3c62459134da738560
#
_entry.id   6bb3c9948e3dcd3c62459134da738560
#
_cell.length_a   1.000
_cell.length_b   1.000
_cell.length_c   1.000
_cell.angle_alpha   90.00
_cell.angle_beta   90.00
_cell.angle_gamma   90.00
#
_symmetry.space_group_name_H-M   'P 1'
#
loop_
_entity.id
_entity.type
_entity.pdbx_description
1 polymer ?
#
loop_
_entity_poly.entity_id
_entity_poly.type
_entity_poly.pdbx_seq_one_letter_code
_entity_poly.pdbx_strand_id
1 'polypeptide(L)'
;MGETDRRYWLYAPGEGAAKWEEFQTAGIMAINWAKIGDLAAFSSVEEIIDALESRYGDWGGHPTRAAGMNWDFIHTVRPGDVVYARRGLTELVGRGIVCSEYRYDDSRASYRSVRDVEWTHVGSWPLNRRVGQVTLQRVSEHTTYNSEQLESIFKNQDQQSVSVSSAPETKPGEDAPESYTRDDFLGEVYVEPADLENMLGLLRRKKNLILQGAPGTGKTFAAKRLAYALMGEKDDSRVEVVQFHQSTAYEDVVVGLRPTSDGGFAPEEGVFARFCRKAAKDPGRDHVFIIDEINRANVSKVFGELLMLIESDHRGETLRLPVSGKLLAVPGHLHIIGMMNTADRGLALIDYALRRRFAFLEMKPALDHPGFLAHLDRVGNRRLRDLVDVVRRLNTRIEEDAALAWSRVPDRSQLPVPASREHGRGRRLRDPPRTGTSGARILVRRP
;
A
#
# COMPACT_ATOMS: atom_id res chain seq x y z
N MET A 1 -2.87 16.47 38.52
CA MET A 1 -2.69 15.08 38.06
C MET A 1 -1.44 15.07 37.17
N GLY A 2 -0.41 14.34 37.54
CA GLY A 2 0.90 14.41 36.93
C GLY A 2 0.91 13.86 35.49
N GLU A 3 1.79 14.34 34.68
CA GLU A 3 2.03 13.99 33.27
C GLU A 3 2.35 12.50 33.01
N THR A 4 2.44 11.67 34.05
CA THR A 4 2.94 10.29 33.99
C THR A 4 1.89 9.21 33.70
N ASP A 5 0.59 9.53 33.59
CA ASP A 5 -0.46 8.51 33.34
C ASP A 5 -1.32 8.79 32.08
N ARG A 6 -0.88 9.71 31.20
CA ARG A 6 -1.59 10.05 29.97
C ARG A 6 -1.34 8.99 28.91
N ARG A 7 -2.42 8.46 28.31
CA ARG A 7 -2.37 7.50 27.21
C ARG A 7 -2.53 8.21 25.88
N TYR A 8 -2.05 7.58 24.83
CA TYR A 8 -2.07 8.12 23.47
C TYR A 8 -2.71 7.11 22.54
N TRP A 9 -3.57 7.58 21.64
CA TRP A 9 -4.39 6.75 20.78
C TRP A 9 -4.32 7.22 19.33
N LEU A 10 -4.18 6.27 18.40
CA LEU A 10 -4.43 6.48 16.97
C LEU A 10 -5.88 6.10 16.67
N TYR A 11 -6.59 6.96 15.98
CA TYR A 11 -8.01 6.81 15.69
C TYR A 11 -8.33 7.07 14.22
N ALA A 12 -9.17 6.22 13.59
CA ALA A 12 -9.68 6.41 12.24
C ALA A 12 -11.14 6.85 12.28
N PRO A 13 -11.49 8.08 11.91
CA PRO A 13 -12.86 8.58 11.86
C PRO A 13 -13.60 8.07 10.60
N GLY A 14 -14.01 6.80 10.62
CA GLY A 14 -14.57 6.10 9.47
C GLY A 14 -13.51 5.67 8.45
N GLU A 15 -13.95 4.97 7.41
CA GLU A 15 -13.07 4.52 6.34
C GLU A 15 -12.52 5.73 5.55
N GLY A 16 -11.19 5.75 5.34
CA GLY A 16 -10.54 6.89 4.67
C GLY A 16 -10.74 8.25 5.35
N ALA A 17 -11.13 8.28 6.65
CA ALA A 17 -11.52 9.46 7.40
C ALA A 17 -12.81 10.14 6.87
N ALA A 18 -13.73 9.39 6.26
CA ALA A 18 -14.97 9.93 5.69
C ALA A 18 -15.86 10.66 6.70
N LYS A 19 -15.66 10.42 8.01
CA LYS A 19 -16.42 11.07 9.10
C LYS A 19 -15.64 12.19 9.80
N TRP A 20 -14.44 12.54 9.29
CA TRP A 20 -13.57 13.48 9.96
C TRP A 20 -14.21 14.87 10.16
N GLU A 21 -14.74 15.46 9.09
CA GLU A 21 -15.36 16.81 9.15
C GLU A 21 -16.55 16.86 10.11
N GLU A 22 -17.40 15.81 10.08
CA GLU A 22 -18.55 15.69 11.00
C GLU A 22 -18.07 15.62 12.45
N PHE A 23 -17.09 14.76 12.75
CA PHE A 23 -16.63 14.51 14.12
C PHE A 23 -15.76 15.66 14.66
N GLN A 24 -14.98 16.27 13.81
CA GLN A 24 -14.21 17.46 14.17
C GLN A 24 -15.13 18.63 14.54
N THR A 25 -16.16 18.89 13.72
CA THR A 25 -17.13 19.96 13.97
C THR A 25 -17.97 19.70 15.22
N ALA A 26 -18.33 18.44 15.44
CA ALA A 26 -19.11 18.03 16.61
C ALA A 26 -18.26 17.90 17.89
N GLY A 27 -16.94 18.00 17.82
CA GLY A 27 -16.05 17.84 18.96
C GLY A 27 -16.10 16.42 19.56
N ILE A 28 -16.15 15.38 18.71
CA ILE A 28 -16.29 13.99 19.15
C ILE A 28 -15.32 13.03 18.45
N MET A 29 -15.13 11.86 19.08
CA MET A 29 -14.70 10.64 18.42
C MET A 29 -15.79 9.58 18.56
N ALA A 30 -16.04 8.78 17.51
CA ALA A 30 -17.10 7.79 17.53
C ALA A 30 -16.75 6.53 16.71
N ILE A 31 -17.27 5.38 17.15
CA ILE A 31 -17.12 4.09 16.46
C ILE A 31 -18.46 3.50 16.07
N ASN A 32 -18.49 2.71 15.01
CA ASN A 32 -19.74 2.21 14.43
C ASN A 32 -19.87 0.69 14.55
N TRP A 33 -20.55 0.25 15.61
CA TRP A 33 -20.92 -1.15 15.84
C TRP A 33 -22.43 -1.27 16.10
N ALA A 34 -23.22 -0.60 15.27
CA ALA A 34 -24.65 -0.42 15.49
C ALA A 34 -25.45 -1.73 15.67
N LYS A 35 -25.00 -2.85 15.04
CA LYS A 35 -25.72 -4.13 15.15
C LYS A 35 -25.63 -4.79 16.53
N ILE A 36 -24.62 -4.47 17.34
CA ILE A 36 -24.48 -5.04 18.69
C ILE A 36 -24.99 -4.10 19.79
N GLY A 37 -25.44 -2.88 19.42
CA GLY A 37 -26.06 -1.93 20.34
C GLY A 37 -25.08 -1.18 21.23
N ASP A 38 -25.53 -0.87 22.45
CA ASP A 38 -24.70 -0.19 23.44
C ASP A 38 -23.59 -1.12 23.94
N LEU A 39 -22.36 -0.70 23.70
CA LEU A 39 -21.20 -1.47 24.09
C LEU A 39 -20.98 -1.57 25.60
N ALA A 40 -21.56 -0.64 26.40
CA ALA A 40 -21.49 -0.68 27.86
C ALA A 40 -22.35 -1.81 28.48
N ALA A 41 -23.19 -2.47 27.68
CA ALA A 41 -23.96 -3.61 28.13
C ALA A 41 -23.13 -4.91 28.28
N PHE A 42 -21.92 -4.93 27.77
CA PHE A 42 -21.03 -6.12 27.81
C PHE A 42 -20.09 -6.05 28.99
N SER A 43 -19.94 -7.18 29.69
CA SER A 43 -19.11 -7.30 30.90
C SER A 43 -17.71 -7.86 30.61
N SER A 44 -17.47 -8.41 29.42
CA SER A 44 -16.19 -8.97 29.01
C SER A 44 -15.94 -8.83 27.50
N VAL A 45 -14.66 -9.02 27.10
CA VAL A 45 -14.28 -9.06 25.69
C VAL A 45 -14.90 -10.24 24.97
N GLU A 46 -15.06 -11.38 25.66
CA GLU A 46 -15.67 -12.60 25.15
C GLU A 46 -17.14 -12.38 24.78
N GLU A 47 -17.91 -11.67 25.59
CA GLU A 47 -19.29 -11.32 25.28
C GLU A 47 -19.41 -10.41 24.04
N ILE A 48 -18.43 -9.52 23.83
CA ILE A 48 -18.37 -8.71 22.61
C ILE A 48 -18.01 -9.59 21.41
N ILE A 49 -17.12 -10.58 21.55
CA ILE A 49 -16.80 -11.54 20.48
C ILE A 49 -18.06 -12.28 20.05
N ASP A 50 -18.78 -12.88 21.01
CA ASP A 50 -20.00 -13.66 20.77
C ASP A 50 -21.08 -12.79 20.08
N ALA A 51 -21.24 -11.54 20.53
CA ALA A 51 -22.18 -10.59 19.92
C ALA A 51 -21.78 -10.21 18.49
N LEU A 52 -20.48 -10.01 18.23
CA LEU A 52 -19.97 -9.72 16.89
C LEU A 52 -20.17 -10.91 15.94
N GLU A 53 -19.85 -12.12 16.36
CA GLU A 53 -20.06 -13.34 15.57
C GLU A 53 -21.54 -13.56 15.26
N SER A 54 -22.39 -13.42 16.28
CA SER A 54 -23.85 -13.61 16.12
C SER A 54 -24.49 -12.58 15.17
N ARG A 55 -24.04 -11.33 15.17
CA ARG A 55 -24.72 -10.21 14.49
C ARG A 55 -24.12 -9.83 13.15
N TYR A 56 -22.82 -10.12 12.91
CA TYR A 56 -22.13 -9.76 11.68
C TYR A 56 -21.77 -10.97 10.80
N GLY A 57 -21.94 -12.21 11.32
CA GLY A 57 -21.72 -13.44 10.54
C GLY A 57 -20.25 -13.82 10.39
N ASP A 58 -19.91 -14.50 9.30
CA ASP A 58 -18.58 -15.07 9.09
C ASP A 58 -17.50 -13.99 8.94
N TRP A 59 -16.57 -13.97 9.88
CA TRP A 59 -15.41 -13.07 9.92
C TRP A 59 -14.17 -13.70 9.29
N GLY A 60 -14.25 -14.92 8.79
CA GLY A 60 -13.06 -15.68 8.37
C GLY A 60 -12.11 -16.04 9.53
N GLY A 61 -12.60 -15.93 10.79
CA GLY A 61 -11.88 -16.16 12.05
C GLY A 61 -12.53 -15.42 13.21
N HIS A 62 -12.03 -15.59 14.44
CA HIS A 62 -12.57 -14.91 15.62
C HIS A 62 -12.32 -13.38 15.56
N PRO A 63 -13.33 -12.53 15.86
CA PRO A 63 -13.22 -11.07 15.82
C PRO A 63 -12.50 -10.47 17.04
N THR A 64 -11.52 -11.16 17.60
CA THR A 64 -10.81 -10.81 18.84
C THR A 64 -10.23 -9.40 18.80
N ARG A 65 -9.67 -8.98 17.64
CA ARG A 65 -9.09 -7.63 17.49
C ARG A 65 -10.18 -6.55 17.52
N ALA A 66 -11.32 -6.79 16.88
CA ALA A 66 -12.43 -5.86 16.87
C ALA A 66 -13.05 -5.75 18.28
N ALA A 67 -13.23 -6.87 18.97
CA ALA A 67 -13.73 -6.89 20.35
C ALA A 67 -12.79 -6.17 21.32
N GLY A 68 -11.49 -6.43 21.26
CA GLY A 68 -10.51 -5.74 22.09
C GLY A 68 -10.48 -4.23 21.85
N MET A 69 -10.60 -3.77 20.60
CA MET A 69 -10.71 -2.36 20.27
C MET A 69 -11.99 -1.71 20.85
N ASN A 70 -13.14 -2.41 20.76
CA ASN A 70 -14.39 -1.93 21.36
C ASN A 70 -14.28 -1.85 22.87
N TRP A 71 -13.66 -2.84 23.50
CA TRP A 71 -13.40 -2.84 24.93
C TRP A 71 -12.52 -1.67 25.35
N ASP A 72 -11.43 -1.43 24.60
CA ASP A 72 -10.55 -0.29 24.86
C ASP A 72 -11.28 1.04 24.74
N PHE A 73 -12.14 1.20 23.73
CA PHE A 73 -12.92 2.42 23.53
C PHE A 73 -13.83 2.74 24.73
N ILE A 74 -14.37 1.72 25.42
CA ILE A 74 -15.27 1.89 26.56
C ILE A 74 -14.49 2.04 27.88
N HIS A 75 -13.56 1.11 28.14
CA HIS A 75 -13.00 0.93 29.46
C HIS A 75 -11.58 1.47 29.62
N THR A 76 -10.81 1.56 28.52
CA THR A 76 -9.39 1.91 28.59
C THR A 76 -9.12 3.37 28.25
N VAL A 77 -9.85 3.94 27.27
CA VAL A 77 -9.80 5.37 26.94
C VAL A 77 -10.39 6.17 28.09
N ARG A 78 -9.75 7.25 28.51
CA ARG A 78 -10.17 8.11 29.63
C ARG A 78 -10.10 9.59 29.28
N PRO A 79 -10.88 10.45 29.95
CA PRO A 79 -10.67 11.89 29.88
C PRO A 79 -9.22 12.28 30.21
N GLY A 80 -8.63 13.14 29.41
CA GLY A 80 -7.25 13.54 29.47
C GLY A 80 -6.30 12.76 28.54
N ASP A 81 -6.73 11.64 27.97
CA ASP A 81 -5.96 10.91 26.95
C ASP A 81 -5.85 11.73 25.67
N VAL A 82 -4.75 11.55 24.93
CA VAL A 82 -4.52 12.20 23.64
C VAL A 82 -4.94 11.28 22.51
N VAL A 83 -5.69 11.80 21.55
CA VAL A 83 -6.12 11.08 20.36
C VAL A 83 -5.60 11.77 19.10
N TYR A 84 -5.02 10.96 18.19
CA TYR A 84 -4.58 11.39 16.86
C TYR A 84 -5.53 10.80 15.83
N ALA A 85 -6.30 11.67 15.16
CA ALA A 85 -7.13 11.27 14.02
C ALA A 85 -6.27 11.09 12.78
N ARG A 86 -6.44 9.95 12.08
CA ARG A 86 -5.68 9.62 10.87
C ARG A 86 -6.57 9.51 9.64
N ARG A 87 -6.02 9.88 8.49
CA ARG A 87 -6.58 9.62 7.17
C ARG A 87 -5.72 8.56 6.47
N GLY A 88 -6.32 7.41 6.15
CA GLY A 88 -5.55 6.27 5.64
C GLY A 88 -4.50 5.78 6.64
N LEU A 89 -3.31 5.41 6.16
CA LEU A 89 -2.23 4.84 6.99
C LEU A 89 -0.99 5.76 7.11
N THR A 90 -1.00 6.90 6.43
CA THR A 90 0.19 7.75 6.24
C THR A 90 -0.06 9.23 6.52
N GLU A 91 -1.22 9.58 7.08
CA GLU A 91 -1.55 10.97 7.35
C GLU A 91 -2.30 11.11 8.68
N LEU A 92 -1.94 12.11 9.49
CA LEU A 92 -2.76 12.59 10.59
C LEU A 92 -3.57 13.81 10.12
N VAL A 93 -4.82 13.89 10.57
CA VAL A 93 -5.74 14.99 10.23
C VAL A 93 -6.17 15.79 11.45
N GLY A 94 -5.84 15.30 12.64
CA GLY A 94 -6.13 16.01 13.88
C GLY A 94 -5.44 15.41 15.10
N ARG A 95 -5.24 16.26 16.10
CA ARG A 95 -4.85 15.90 17.46
C ARG A 95 -5.87 16.49 18.42
N GLY A 96 -6.33 15.70 19.37
CA GLY A 96 -7.29 16.14 20.37
C GLY A 96 -7.03 15.54 21.74
N ILE A 97 -7.76 16.05 22.71
CA ILE A 97 -7.80 15.55 24.09
C ILE A 97 -9.19 15.02 24.34
N VAL A 98 -9.29 13.79 24.83
CA VAL A 98 -10.57 13.17 25.22
C VAL A 98 -11.11 13.91 26.44
N CYS A 99 -12.37 14.40 26.38
CA CYS A 99 -12.97 15.21 27.41
C CYS A 99 -14.05 14.49 28.20
N SER A 100 -14.63 13.40 27.67
CA SER A 100 -15.73 12.69 28.35
C SER A 100 -15.44 11.21 28.54
N GLU A 101 -16.19 10.60 29.47
CA GLU A 101 -16.37 9.15 29.50
C GLU A 101 -17.16 8.67 28.27
N TYR A 102 -17.23 7.35 28.09
CA TYR A 102 -18.04 6.73 27.05
C TYR A 102 -19.53 7.08 27.24
N ARG A 103 -20.22 7.35 26.12
CA ARG A 103 -21.68 7.45 26.09
C ARG A 103 -22.23 6.82 24.82
N TYR A 104 -23.41 6.27 24.93
CA TYR A 104 -24.19 5.79 23.79
C TYR A 104 -25.23 6.84 23.40
N ASP A 105 -25.21 7.28 22.14
CA ASP A 105 -26.04 8.37 21.63
C ASP A 105 -27.11 7.81 20.67
N ASP A 106 -28.30 7.55 21.21
CA ASP A 106 -29.43 7.02 20.46
C ASP A 106 -29.99 7.96 19.38
N SER A 107 -29.68 9.24 19.49
CA SER A 107 -30.15 10.24 18.51
C SER A 107 -29.42 10.13 17.16
N ARG A 108 -28.26 9.47 17.14
CA ARG A 108 -27.46 9.28 15.93
C ARG A 108 -27.92 8.05 15.13
N ALA A 109 -28.02 8.21 13.82
CA ALA A 109 -28.36 7.10 12.92
C ALA A 109 -27.26 6.02 12.87
N SER A 110 -25.99 6.43 13.01
CA SER A 110 -24.81 5.56 13.02
C SER A 110 -23.73 6.19 13.92
N TYR A 111 -22.66 5.45 14.24
CA TYR A 111 -21.59 5.94 15.14
C TYR A 111 -22.13 6.40 16.48
N ARG A 112 -22.95 5.55 17.12
CA ARG A 112 -23.64 5.84 18.37
C ARG A 112 -22.74 5.75 19.61
N SER A 113 -21.66 5.00 19.55
CA SER A 113 -20.65 4.89 20.61
C SER A 113 -19.71 6.09 20.52
N VAL A 114 -19.80 7.03 21.46
CA VAL A 114 -19.24 8.38 21.35
C VAL A 114 -18.43 8.75 22.59
N ARG A 115 -17.39 9.56 22.40
CA ARG A 115 -16.68 10.35 23.42
C ARG A 115 -16.47 11.77 22.93
N ASP A 116 -16.55 12.73 23.79
CA ASP A 116 -16.25 14.12 23.44
C ASP A 116 -14.73 14.33 23.40
N VAL A 117 -14.29 15.12 22.44
CA VAL A 117 -12.87 15.41 22.18
C VAL A 117 -12.72 16.90 21.88
N GLU A 118 -11.80 17.53 22.57
CA GLU A 118 -11.31 18.86 22.22
C GLU A 118 -10.20 18.70 21.17
N TRP A 119 -10.51 18.97 19.89
CA TRP A 119 -9.54 18.93 18.81
C TRP A 119 -8.62 20.13 18.84
N THR A 120 -7.42 19.96 19.41
CA THR A 120 -6.44 21.04 19.62
C THR A 120 -5.69 21.42 18.35
N HIS A 121 -5.54 20.48 17.41
CA HIS A 121 -4.90 20.69 16.11
C HIS A 121 -5.76 20.05 15.04
N VAL A 122 -6.01 20.77 13.96
CA VAL A 122 -6.77 20.31 12.79
C VAL A 122 -6.01 20.73 11.54
N GLY A 123 -5.68 19.77 10.67
CA GLY A 123 -4.86 20.01 9.49
C GLY A 123 -4.49 18.74 8.75
N SER A 124 -3.33 18.72 8.15
CA SER A 124 -2.80 17.56 7.42
C SER A 124 -1.31 17.41 7.77
N TRP A 125 -0.95 16.27 8.35
CA TRP A 125 0.41 15.93 8.74
C TRP A 125 0.80 14.58 8.16
N PRO A 126 1.61 14.56 7.09
CA PRO A 126 2.05 13.30 6.50
C PRO A 126 2.96 12.54 7.46
N LEU A 127 2.76 11.24 7.53
CA LEU A 127 3.59 10.31 8.29
C LEU A 127 4.60 9.66 7.37
N ASN A 128 5.84 9.58 7.80
CA ASN A 128 6.92 8.94 7.04
C ASN A 128 6.92 7.40 7.13
N ARG A 129 6.10 6.82 8.02
CA ARG A 129 5.87 5.38 8.17
C ARG A 129 4.38 5.11 8.31
N ARG A 130 3.93 3.94 7.84
CA ARG A 130 2.51 3.54 7.93
C ARG A 130 2.14 3.17 9.36
N VAL A 131 0.99 3.64 9.83
CA VAL A 131 0.38 3.22 11.09
C VAL A 131 -0.52 2.00 10.90
N GLY A 132 -0.90 1.33 12.00
CA GLY A 132 -1.74 0.13 11.94
C GLY A 132 -3.12 0.39 11.31
N GLN A 133 -3.65 -0.62 10.61
CA GLN A 133 -4.96 -0.57 9.94
C GLN A 133 -6.09 -0.96 10.91
N VAL A 134 -6.23 -0.27 12.03
CA VAL A 134 -7.31 -0.48 13.00
C VAL A 134 -8.00 0.85 13.30
N THR A 135 -9.29 0.79 13.67
CA THR A 135 -10.08 2.01 13.93
C THR A 135 -9.58 2.75 15.16
N LEU A 136 -9.17 2.02 16.21
CA LEU A 136 -8.57 2.57 17.42
C LEU A 136 -7.38 1.69 17.83
N GLN A 137 -6.24 2.31 18.11
CA GLN A 137 -5.02 1.64 18.55
C GLN A 137 -4.33 2.45 19.64
N ARG A 138 -3.99 1.81 20.74
CA ARG A 138 -3.14 2.43 21.75
C ARG A 138 -1.73 2.58 21.22
N VAL A 139 -1.16 3.76 21.41
CA VAL A 139 0.24 4.06 21.09
C VAL A 139 1.13 3.54 22.20
N SER A 140 2.16 2.79 21.85
CA SER A 140 3.16 2.21 22.78
C SER A 140 4.55 2.21 22.14
N GLU A 141 5.55 1.76 22.85
CA GLU A 141 6.90 1.59 22.31
C GLU A 141 6.96 0.55 21.16
N HIS A 142 5.98 -0.36 21.09
CA HIS A 142 5.89 -1.40 20.06
C HIS A 142 5.07 -0.97 18.84
N THR A 143 4.47 0.22 18.85
CA THR A 143 3.75 0.76 17.68
C THR A 143 4.73 1.44 16.72
N THR A 144 4.32 1.64 15.48
CA THR A 144 5.15 2.28 14.43
C THR A 144 5.70 3.64 14.84
N TYR A 145 4.93 4.38 15.65
CA TYR A 145 5.30 5.63 16.28
C TYR A 145 5.05 5.53 17.77
N ASN A 146 5.96 6.04 18.58
CA ASN A 146 5.71 6.27 19.99
C ASN A 146 5.07 7.66 20.22
N SER A 147 4.63 7.95 21.44
CA SER A 147 3.98 9.21 21.79
C SER A 147 4.84 10.43 21.56
N GLU A 148 6.15 10.35 21.83
CA GLU A 148 7.08 11.47 21.64
C GLU A 148 7.23 11.84 20.16
N GLN A 149 7.31 10.83 19.29
CA GLN A 149 7.40 11.01 17.84
C GLN A 149 6.13 11.66 17.28
N LEU A 150 4.95 11.23 17.75
CA LEU A 150 3.68 11.83 17.32
C LEU A 150 3.53 13.25 17.84
N GLU A 151 3.88 13.52 19.10
CA GLU A 151 3.85 14.88 19.67
C GLU A 151 4.82 15.83 18.95
N SER A 152 5.99 15.33 18.51
CA SER A 152 6.96 16.16 17.78
C SER A 152 6.45 16.69 16.45
N ILE A 153 5.53 15.94 15.80
CA ILE A 153 4.89 16.34 14.54
C ILE A 153 4.08 17.65 14.72
N PHE A 154 3.43 17.80 15.87
CA PHE A 154 2.61 18.98 16.18
C PHE A 154 3.41 20.13 16.77
N LYS A 155 4.44 19.86 17.60
CA LYS A 155 5.30 20.90 18.23
C LYS A 155 6.07 21.75 17.23
N ASN A 156 6.44 21.20 16.08
CA ASN A 156 7.17 21.94 15.04
C ASN A 156 6.32 23.04 14.38
N GLN A 157 4.99 22.97 14.49
CA GLN A 157 4.09 24.03 13.99
C GLN A 157 3.82 25.13 15.01
N ASP A 158 3.82 24.83 16.31
CA ASP A 158 3.62 25.83 17.36
C ASP A 158 4.77 26.86 17.41
N GLN A 159 5.98 26.49 16.93
CA GLN A 159 7.11 27.42 16.82
C GLN A 159 7.06 28.32 15.57
N GLN A 160 6.25 27.98 14.56
CA GLN A 160 6.02 28.82 13.39
C GLN A 160 4.85 29.81 13.56
N SER A 161 4.01 29.63 14.57
CA SER A 161 2.83 30.47 14.80
C SER A 161 3.06 31.72 15.70
N VAL A 162 4.28 31.97 16.22
CA VAL A 162 4.57 33.07 17.14
C VAL A 162 5.17 34.32 16.45
N SER A 163 5.21 34.38 15.13
CA SER A 163 5.68 35.56 14.40
C SER A 163 4.75 35.98 13.26
N VAL A 164 3.49 36.30 13.56
CA VAL A 164 2.69 37.14 12.64
C VAL A 164 1.75 38.02 13.45
N SER A 165 2.28 39.20 13.85
CA SER A 165 1.47 40.39 14.09
C SER A 165 1.68 41.33 12.90
N SER A 166 0.60 41.73 12.28
CA SER A 166 0.37 42.73 11.24
C SER A 166 0.11 42.19 9.85
N ALA A 167 -1.17 42.27 9.47
CA ALA A 167 -1.59 42.15 8.09
C ALA A 167 -0.97 43.24 7.19
N PRO A 168 -0.62 42.90 5.95
CA PRO A 168 -1.28 43.55 4.84
C PRO A 168 -1.70 42.58 3.72
N GLU A 169 -2.86 42.88 3.16
CA GLU A 169 -3.38 42.68 1.81
C GLU A 169 -2.78 41.58 0.90
N THR A 170 -3.66 40.69 0.60
CA THR A 170 -3.81 39.81 -0.60
C THR A 170 -2.87 40.05 -1.77
N LYS A 171 -2.04 39.03 -2.07
CA LYS A 171 -1.71 38.62 -3.43
C LYS A 171 -1.69 37.09 -3.48
N PRO A 172 -2.35 36.44 -4.47
CA PRO A 172 -2.25 35.00 -4.67
C PRO A 172 -0.88 34.70 -5.27
N GLY A 173 0.03 34.17 -4.46
CA GLY A 173 1.28 33.57 -4.89
C GLY A 173 1.15 32.08 -4.68
N GLU A 174 1.01 31.35 -5.80
CA GLU A 174 1.16 29.91 -5.88
C GLU A 174 2.44 29.51 -5.14
N ASP A 175 2.33 28.66 -4.12
CA ASP A 175 3.48 27.91 -3.62
C ASP A 175 3.93 26.99 -4.76
N ALA A 176 4.91 27.43 -5.52
CA ALA A 176 5.53 26.62 -6.56
C ALA A 176 6.08 25.35 -5.88
N PRO A 177 5.79 24.15 -6.41
CA PRO A 177 6.27 22.92 -5.82
C PRO A 177 7.79 22.93 -5.68
N GLU A 178 8.29 22.43 -4.56
CA GLU A 178 9.73 22.40 -4.25
C GLU A 178 10.46 21.65 -5.38
N SER A 179 11.40 22.34 -6.03
CA SER A 179 12.25 21.74 -7.07
C SER A 179 12.98 20.51 -6.52
N TYR A 180 13.01 19.42 -7.28
CA TYR A 180 13.72 18.19 -6.93
C TYR A 180 14.66 17.81 -8.06
N THR A 181 15.94 17.94 -7.81
CA THR A 181 17.00 17.70 -8.79
C THR A 181 17.53 16.27 -8.74
N ARG A 182 18.40 15.91 -9.69
CA ARG A 182 19.12 14.65 -9.68
C ARG A 182 20.09 14.57 -8.50
N ASP A 183 20.70 15.69 -8.13
CA ASP A 183 21.62 15.76 -7.00
C ASP A 183 20.87 15.53 -5.67
N ASP A 184 19.63 15.99 -5.55
CA ASP A 184 18.78 15.71 -4.40
C ASP A 184 18.49 14.20 -4.30
N PHE A 185 18.17 13.57 -5.43
CA PHE A 185 17.97 12.13 -5.48
C PHE A 185 19.23 11.36 -5.03
N LEU A 186 20.41 11.70 -5.59
CA LEU A 186 21.68 11.05 -5.26
C LEU A 186 22.13 11.34 -3.82
N GLY A 187 21.68 12.45 -3.24
CA GLY A 187 21.88 12.75 -1.83
C GLY A 187 21.04 11.90 -0.87
N GLU A 188 19.86 11.46 -1.32
CA GLU A 188 18.92 10.66 -0.54
C GLU A 188 19.01 9.15 -0.82
N VAL A 189 19.33 8.75 -2.05
CA VAL A 189 19.36 7.34 -2.51
C VAL A 189 20.76 6.94 -2.91
N TYR A 190 21.30 5.93 -2.27
CA TYR A 190 22.69 5.47 -2.51
C TYR A 190 22.77 4.59 -3.75
N VAL A 191 22.84 5.22 -4.92
CA VAL A 191 23.06 4.59 -6.23
C VAL A 191 24.05 5.42 -7.04
N GLU A 192 24.68 4.80 -8.02
CA GLU A 192 25.59 5.52 -8.91
C GLU A 192 24.81 6.48 -9.83
N PRO A 193 25.39 7.65 -10.20
CA PRO A 193 24.76 8.59 -11.13
C PRO A 193 24.33 7.96 -12.45
N ALA A 194 25.11 7.02 -12.97
CA ALA A 194 24.78 6.29 -14.19
C ALA A 194 23.53 5.42 -14.05
N ASP A 195 23.30 4.84 -12.86
CA ASP A 195 22.12 4.05 -12.59
C ASP A 195 20.86 4.93 -12.56
N LEU A 196 20.93 6.12 -11.95
CA LEU A 196 19.83 7.09 -11.98
C LEU A 196 19.48 7.49 -13.41
N GLU A 197 20.47 7.82 -14.24
CA GLU A 197 20.23 8.18 -15.65
C GLU A 197 19.59 7.01 -16.42
N ASN A 198 20.04 5.79 -16.17
CA ASN A 198 19.45 4.59 -16.75
C ASN A 198 17.99 4.41 -16.31
N MET A 199 17.68 4.57 -15.00
CA MET A 199 16.31 4.50 -14.46
C MET A 199 15.40 5.53 -15.13
N LEU A 200 15.81 6.78 -15.17
CA LEU A 200 15.04 7.87 -15.79
C LEU A 200 14.89 7.66 -17.29
N GLY A 201 15.94 7.22 -17.97
CA GLY A 201 15.91 6.90 -19.40
C GLY A 201 14.96 5.75 -19.74
N LEU A 202 14.96 4.68 -18.94
CA LEU A 202 14.04 3.56 -19.07
C LEU A 202 12.60 4.00 -18.82
N LEU A 203 12.36 4.77 -17.76
CA LEU A 203 11.02 5.22 -17.37
C LEU A 203 10.42 6.17 -18.42
N ARG A 204 11.23 7.07 -19.00
CA ARG A 204 10.78 7.94 -20.11
C ARG A 204 10.44 7.19 -21.38
N ARG A 205 11.23 6.17 -21.74
CA ARG A 205 11.03 5.39 -22.98
C ARG A 205 9.93 4.34 -22.85
N LYS A 206 10.01 3.51 -21.79
CA LYS A 206 9.10 2.37 -21.58
C LYS A 206 7.83 2.75 -20.83
N LYS A 207 7.82 3.91 -20.17
CA LYS A 207 6.73 4.38 -19.28
C LYS A 207 6.50 3.50 -18.06
N ASN A 208 7.02 2.27 -18.03
CA ASN A 208 6.82 1.29 -16.98
C ASN A 208 8.15 0.70 -16.55
N LEU A 209 8.44 0.73 -15.25
CA LEU A 209 9.67 0.22 -14.65
C LEU A 209 9.32 -0.69 -13.46
N ILE A 210 10.01 -1.81 -13.32
CA ILE A 210 9.98 -2.63 -12.11
C ILE A 210 11.34 -2.56 -11.42
N LEU A 211 11.33 -2.08 -10.17
CA LEU A 211 12.46 -2.16 -9.26
C LEU A 211 12.39 -3.49 -8.52
N GLN A 212 13.32 -4.39 -8.81
CA GLN A 212 13.39 -5.70 -8.17
C GLN A 212 14.62 -5.80 -7.27
N GLY A 213 14.55 -6.65 -6.24
CA GLY A 213 15.69 -6.89 -5.36
C GLY A 213 15.28 -7.50 -4.03
N ALA A 214 16.25 -7.81 -3.18
CA ALA A 214 16.03 -8.39 -1.86
C ALA A 214 15.16 -7.47 -0.98
N PRO A 215 14.41 -8.00 0.01
CA PRO A 215 13.74 -7.19 1.01
C PRO A 215 14.73 -6.26 1.72
N GLY A 216 14.31 -5.03 2.04
CA GLY A 216 15.14 -4.06 2.76
C GLY A 216 16.15 -3.27 1.92
N THR A 217 16.21 -3.45 0.58
CA THR A 217 17.11 -2.67 -0.30
C THR A 217 16.64 -1.23 -0.56
N GLY A 218 15.58 -0.76 0.09
CA GLY A 218 15.12 0.63 -0.04
C GLY A 218 14.27 0.91 -1.30
N LYS A 219 13.73 -0.12 -1.98
CA LYS A 219 12.95 0.03 -3.22
C LYS A 219 11.80 1.04 -3.11
N THR A 220 11.00 0.95 -2.05
CA THR A 220 9.85 1.85 -1.82
C THR A 220 10.30 3.29 -1.62
N PHE A 221 11.41 3.49 -0.90
CA PHE A 221 12.02 4.78 -0.71
C PHE A 221 12.53 5.37 -2.03
N ALA A 222 13.27 4.58 -2.81
CA ALA A 222 13.83 4.98 -4.10
C ALA A 222 12.74 5.24 -5.15
N ALA A 223 11.66 4.43 -5.19
CA ALA A 223 10.56 4.60 -6.16
C ALA A 223 9.89 5.98 -6.05
N LYS A 224 9.61 6.44 -4.83
CA LYS A 224 9.02 7.76 -4.61
C LYS A 224 9.96 8.89 -5.01
N ARG A 225 11.27 8.79 -4.67
CA ARG A 225 12.31 9.76 -5.06
C ARG A 225 12.53 9.78 -6.57
N LEU A 226 12.47 8.61 -7.20
CA LEU A 226 12.57 8.51 -8.65
C LEU A 226 11.40 9.19 -9.36
N ALA A 227 10.19 9.13 -8.77
CA ALA A 227 9.04 9.88 -9.26
C ALA A 227 9.32 11.39 -9.20
N TYR A 228 9.83 11.91 -8.10
CA TYR A 228 10.19 13.33 -7.97
C TYR A 228 11.31 13.73 -8.95
N ALA A 229 12.35 12.92 -9.08
CA ALA A 229 13.44 13.18 -10.02
C ALA A 229 12.98 13.16 -11.50
N LEU A 230 11.97 12.34 -11.82
CA LEU A 230 11.31 12.36 -13.12
C LEU A 230 10.52 13.62 -13.36
N MET A 231 9.75 14.06 -12.37
CA MET A 231 8.90 15.25 -12.42
C MET A 231 9.69 16.57 -12.30
N GLY A 232 10.92 16.53 -11.74
CA GLY A 232 11.73 17.70 -11.44
C GLY A 232 11.25 18.50 -10.21
N GLU A 233 10.28 17.99 -9.47
CA GLU A 233 9.66 18.66 -8.33
C GLU A 233 9.06 17.66 -7.34
N LYS A 234 8.98 18.02 -6.05
CA LYS A 234 8.29 17.24 -5.01
C LYS A 234 6.81 17.60 -5.01
N ASP A 235 6.02 16.85 -5.76
CA ASP A 235 4.56 17.01 -5.81
C ASP A 235 3.87 15.68 -5.54
N ASP A 236 3.50 15.46 -4.28
CA ASP A 236 2.78 14.25 -3.86
C ASP A 236 1.40 14.11 -4.51
N SER A 237 0.82 15.23 -4.97
CA SER A 237 -0.48 15.19 -5.63
C SER A 237 -0.45 14.43 -6.96
N ARG A 238 0.71 14.34 -7.62
CA ARG A 238 0.92 13.64 -8.89
C ARG A 238 1.54 12.24 -8.72
N VAL A 239 1.66 11.77 -7.48
CA VAL A 239 2.14 10.42 -7.15
C VAL A 239 1.03 9.66 -6.43
N GLU A 240 0.65 8.50 -6.96
CA GLU A 240 -0.27 7.57 -6.30
C GLU A 240 0.48 6.30 -5.92
N VAL A 241 0.36 5.85 -4.68
CA VAL A 241 1.05 4.64 -4.20
C VAL A 241 0.03 3.62 -3.74
N VAL A 242 0.04 2.45 -4.35
CA VAL A 242 -0.81 1.32 -3.98
C VAL A 242 0.02 0.10 -3.65
N GLN A 243 -0.48 -0.76 -2.78
CA GLN A 243 0.14 -2.05 -2.49
C GLN A 243 -0.75 -3.16 -2.98
N PHE A 244 -0.18 -4.09 -3.76
CA PHE A 244 -0.91 -5.26 -4.22
C PHE A 244 -0.85 -6.38 -3.19
N HIS A 245 -1.97 -7.11 -3.08
CA HIS A 245 -2.16 -8.30 -2.26
C HIS A 245 -2.69 -9.45 -3.13
N GLN A 246 -2.69 -10.66 -2.62
CA GLN A 246 -3.24 -11.82 -3.35
C GLN A 246 -4.73 -11.66 -3.69
N SER A 247 -5.47 -10.88 -2.89
CA SER A 247 -6.88 -10.55 -3.10
C SER A 247 -7.11 -9.33 -3.99
N THR A 248 -6.06 -8.62 -4.43
CA THR A 248 -6.24 -7.45 -5.31
C THR A 248 -6.79 -7.90 -6.66
N ALA A 249 -7.92 -7.33 -7.04
CA ALA A 249 -8.68 -7.70 -8.23
C ALA A 249 -8.83 -6.52 -9.20
N TYR A 250 -9.37 -6.81 -10.37
CA TYR A 250 -9.70 -5.81 -11.40
C TYR A 250 -10.63 -4.72 -10.88
N GLU A 251 -11.58 -5.12 -10.02
CA GLU A 251 -12.58 -4.24 -9.41
C GLU A 251 -11.98 -3.19 -8.48
N ASP A 252 -10.83 -3.46 -7.90
CA ASP A 252 -10.14 -2.52 -6.99
C ASP A 252 -9.30 -1.50 -7.77
N VAL A 253 -8.79 -1.91 -8.93
CA VAL A 253 -7.79 -1.15 -9.68
C VAL A 253 -8.41 -0.43 -10.87
N VAL A 254 -9.32 -1.06 -11.59
CA VAL A 254 -9.91 -0.53 -12.84
C VAL A 254 -11.35 -0.10 -12.66
N VAL A 255 -12.29 -1.03 -12.52
CA VAL A 255 -13.71 -0.74 -12.31
C VAL A 255 -14.42 -1.94 -11.71
N GLY A 256 -15.22 -1.72 -10.68
CA GLY A 256 -16.02 -2.74 -10.02
C GLY A 256 -17.46 -2.31 -9.80
N LEU A 257 -18.35 -3.25 -9.53
CA LEU A 257 -19.70 -2.98 -9.08
C LEU A 257 -19.68 -2.79 -7.56
N ARG A 258 -20.18 -1.64 -7.10
CA ARG A 258 -20.29 -1.33 -5.66
C ARG A 258 -21.75 -1.16 -5.26
N PRO A 259 -22.15 -1.62 -4.06
CA PRO A 259 -23.50 -1.41 -3.55
C PRO A 259 -23.84 0.07 -3.48
N THR A 260 -25.05 0.43 -3.90
CA THR A 260 -25.60 1.78 -3.77
C THR A 260 -26.57 1.88 -2.59
N SER A 261 -26.82 3.10 -2.12
CA SER A 261 -27.70 3.36 -0.96
C SER A 261 -29.16 2.94 -1.17
N ASP A 262 -29.57 2.79 -2.42
CA ASP A 262 -30.92 2.33 -2.83
C ASP A 262 -31.04 0.81 -2.98
N GLY A 263 -29.99 0.06 -2.59
CA GLY A 263 -29.97 -1.41 -2.61
C GLY A 263 -29.59 -2.00 -3.98
N GLY A 264 -29.18 -1.17 -4.96
CA GLY A 264 -28.66 -1.58 -6.24
C GLY A 264 -27.14 -1.72 -6.28
N PHE A 265 -26.58 -1.88 -7.50
CA PHE A 265 -25.14 -1.87 -7.75
C PHE A 265 -24.85 -0.85 -8.86
N ALA A 266 -23.79 -0.05 -8.67
CA ALA A 266 -23.31 0.88 -9.69
C ALA A 266 -21.83 0.64 -9.98
N PRO A 267 -21.38 0.88 -11.23
CA PRO A 267 -19.97 0.83 -11.58
C PRO A 267 -19.20 1.97 -10.91
N GLU A 268 -18.17 1.63 -10.14
CA GLU A 268 -17.23 2.57 -9.52
C GLU A 268 -15.84 2.36 -10.08
N GLU A 269 -15.15 3.45 -10.41
CA GLU A 269 -13.78 3.38 -10.93
C GLU A 269 -12.79 3.03 -9.82
N GLY A 270 -11.91 2.06 -10.09
CA GLY A 270 -10.81 1.67 -9.23
C GLY A 270 -9.71 2.74 -9.17
N VAL A 271 -8.72 2.52 -8.31
CA VAL A 271 -7.67 3.50 -8.01
C VAL A 271 -6.88 3.92 -9.25
N PHE A 272 -6.51 2.99 -10.12
CA PHE A 272 -5.74 3.30 -11.32
C PHE A 272 -6.57 4.08 -12.36
N ALA A 273 -7.84 3.70 -12.56
CA ALA A 273 -8.72 4.43 -13.49
C ALA A 273 -8.95 5.87 -13.01
N ARG A 274 -9.21 6.09 -11.73
CA ARG A 274 -9.30 7.44 -11.14
C ARG A 274 -8.02 8.24 -11.35
N PHE A 275 -6.86 7.62 -11.14
CA PHE A 275 -5.57 8.28 -11.33
C PHE A 275 -5.31 8.63 -12.80
N CYS A 276 -5.68 7.75 -13.74
CA CYS A 276 -5.63 8.08 -15.18
C CYS A 276 -6.48 9.31 -15.53
N ARG A 277 -7.69 9.42 -14.95
CA ARG A 277 -8.54 10.61 -15.17
C ARG A 277 -7.98 11.87 -14.53
N LYS A 278 -7.32 11.75 -13.37
CA LYS A 278 -6.62 12.86 -12.74
C LYS A 278 -5.47 13.35 -13.63
N ALA A 279 -4.61 12.45 -14.08
CA ALA A 279 -3.51 12.76 -14.98
C ALA A 279 -4.00 13.38 -16.31
N ALA A 280 -5.11 12.87 -16.86
CA ALA A 280 -5.68 13.42 -18.10
C ALA A 280 -6.18 14.88 -17.97
N LYS A 281 -6.45 15.36 -16.76
CA LYS A 281 -6.85 16.76 -16.49
C LYS A 281 -5.65 17.71 -16.33
N ASP A 282 -4.44 17.16 -16.23
CA ASP A 282 -3.21 17.92 -16.06
C ASP A 282 -2.19 17.55 -17.18
N PRO A 283 -2.51 17.90 -18.45
CA PRO A 283 -1.68 17.57 -19.58
C PRO A 283 -0.36 18.35 -19.55
N GLY A 284 0.74 17.68 -19.84
CA GLY A 284 2.08 18.30 -19.90
C GLY A 284 2.87 18.18 -18.60
N ARG A 285 2.28 17.65 -17.52
CA ARG A 285 2.99 17.34 -16.27
C ARG A 285 3.03 15.84 -16.04
N ASP A 286 4.21 15.30 -15.72
CA ASP A 286 4.37 13.86 -15.46
C ASP A 286 3.64 13.44 -14.19
N HIS A 287 2.95 12.29 -14.26
CA HIS A 287 2.27 11.63 -13.14
C HIS A 287 2.86 10.24 -12.94
N VAL A 288 2.97 9.77 -11.71
CA VAL A 288 3.59 8.47 -11.40
C VAL A 288 2.68 7.62 -10.53
N PHE A 289 2.34 6.44 -11.03
CA PHE A 289 1.61 5.41 -10.31
C PHE A 289 2.59 4.36 -9.77
N ILE A 290 2.70 4.22 -8.46
CA ILE A 290 3.64 3.32 -7.81
C ILE A 290 2.88 2.12 -7.26
N ILE A 291 3.34 0.90 -7.61
CA ILE A 291 2.75 -0.37 -7.18
C ILE A 291 3.75 -1.11 -6.29
N ASP A 292 3.49 -1.16 -5.00
CA ASP A 292 4.28 -2.00 -4.10
C ASP A 292 3.82 -3.45 -4.17
N GLU A 293 4.78 -4.38 -4.08
CA GLU A 293 4.54 -5.83 -4.15
C GLU A 293 3.75 -6.25 -5.41
N ILE A 294 4.13 -5.71 -6.58
CA ILE A 294 3.43 -5.95 -7.85
C ILE A 294 3.26 -7.44 -8.18
N ASN A 295 4.17 -8.30 -7.74
CA ASN A 295 4.14 -9.75 -7.96
C ASN A 295 3.22 -10.52 -7.01
N ARG A 296 2.61 -9.87 -6.00
CA ARG A 296 1.66 -10.53 -5.09
C ARG A 296 0.29 -10.73 -5.71
N ALA A 297 -0.09 -9.95 -6.72
CA ALA A 297 -1.33 -10.14 -7.47
C ALA A 297 -1.04 -10.70 -8.87
N ASN A 298 -2.07 -11.29 -9.50
CA ASN A 298 -2.00 -11.61 -10.92
C ASN A 298 -2.22 -10.35 -11.74
N VAL A 299 -1.13 -9.66 -12.10
CA VAL A 299 -1.16 -8.34 -12.76
C VAL A 299 -1.95 -8.38 -14.08
N SER A 300 -1.87 -9.49 -14.84
CA SER A 300 -2.62 -9.66 -16.07
C SER A 300 -4.13 -9.67 -15.82
N LYS A 301 -4.60 -10.28 -14.73
CA LYS A 301 -6.01 -10.25 -14.33
C LYS A 301 -6.41 -8.89 -13.76
N VAL A 302 -5.55 -8.27 -12.96
CA VAL A 302 -5.81 -6.98 -12.29
C VAL A 302 -5.95 -5.84 -13.30
N PHE A 303 -5.10 -5.78 -14.31
CA PHE A 303 -5.17 -4.75 -15.34
C PHE A 303 -6.10 -5.11 -16.50
N GLY A 304 -6.36 -6.42 -16.71
CA GLY A 304 -7.25 -6.87 -17.77
C GLY A 304 -6.87 -6.29 -19.14
N GLU A 305 -7.84 -5.69 -19.80
CA GLU A 305 -7.67 -5.03 -21.12
C GLU A 305 -6.75 -3.80 -21.07
N LEU A 306 -6.56 -3.17 -19.91
CA LEU A 306 -5.66 -2.03 -19.77
C LEU A 306 -4.18 -2.42 -19.96
N LEU A 307 -3.84 -3.72 -19.92
CA LEU A 307 -2.48 -4.17 -20.24
C LEU A 307 -2.00 -3.69 -21.61
N MET A 308 -2.90 -3.54 -22.57
CA MET A 308 -2.56 -2.97 -23.87
C MET A 308 -2.26 -1.46 -23.73
N LEU A 309 -3.11 -0.73 -23.03
CA LEU A 309 -3.00 0.73 -22.88
C LEU A 309 -1.80 1.20 -22.05
N ILE A 310 -1.25 0.34 -21.20
CA ILE A 310 -0.02 0.68 -20.45
C ILE A 310 1.26 0.54 -21.30
N GLU A 311 1.21 -0.10 -22.47
CA GLU A 311 2.35 -0.11 -23.40
C GLU A 311 2.64 1.32 -23.90
N SER A 312 3.92 1.65 -24.09
CA SER A 312 4.32 3.01 -24.53
C SER A 312 3.65 3.46 -25.81
N ASP A 313 3.46 2.54 -26.75
CA ASP A 313 2.96 2.80 -28.09
C ASP A 313 1.44 2.99 -28.15
N HIS A 314 0.71 2.48 -27.14
CA HIS A 314 -0.74 2.57 -27.01
C HIS A 314 -1.20 3.65 -26.01
N ARG A 315 -0.25 4.42 -25.45
CA ARG A 315 -0.59 5.53 -24.54
C ARG A 315 -1.43 6.59 -25.25
N GLY A 316 -2.50 7.03 -24.60
CA GLY A 316 -3.46 7.99 -25.17
C GLY A 316 -4.58 7.37 -26.00
N GLU A 317 -4.46 6.10 -26.40
CA GLU A 317 -5.59 5.38 -26.99
C GLU A 317 -6.70 5.17 -25.97
N THR A 318 -7.94 5.13 -26.45
CA THR A 318 -9.12 4.93 -25.61
C THR A 318 -9.68 3.53 -25.77
N LEU A 319 -10.09 2.94 -24.65
CA LEU A 319 -10.77 1.66 -24.61
C LEU A 319 -12.07 1.78 -23.81
N ARG A 320 -13.10 1.06 -24.22
CA ARG A 320 -14.37 1.01 -23.49
C ARG A 320 -14.31 -0.06 -22.42
N LEU A 321 -14.47 0.36 -21.16
CA LEU A 321 -14.49 -0.56 -20.02
C LEU A 321 -15.78 -1.42 -20.05
N PRO A 322 -15.70 -2.76 -19.98
CA PRO A 322 -16.85 -3.64 -20.11
C PRO A 322 -17.93 -3.40 -19.06
N VAL A 323 -17.53 -3.18 -17.79
CA VAL A 323 -18.45 -3.06 -16.66
C VAL A 323 -19.20 -1.73 -16.64
N SER A 324 -18.53 -0.62 -16.94
CA SER A 324 -19.13 0.72 -16.86
C SER A 324 -19.57 1.27 -18.21
N GLY A 325 -19.12 0.69 -19.32
CA GLY A 325 -19.31 1.22 -20.66
C GLY A 325 -18.58 2.55 -20.94
N LYS A 326 -17.86 3.11 -19.96
CA LYS A 326 -17.10 4.36 -20.09
C LYS A 326 -15.80 4.16 -20.85
N LEU A 327 -15.39 5.18 -21.59
CA LEU A 327 -14.08 5.20 -22.25
C LEU A 327 -13.00 5.54 -21.21
N LEU A 328 -11.89 4.81 -21.24
CA LEU A 328 -10.69 5.10 -20.45
C LEU A 328 -9.46 5.14 -21.36
N ALA A 329 -8.57 6.09 -21.10
CA ALA A 329 -7.24 6.16 -21.72
C ALA A 329 -6.19 6.22 -20.62
N VAL A 330 -5.01 5.69 -20.89
CA VAL A 330 -3.83 5.88 -20.04
C VAL A 330 -2.98 6.99 -20.65
N PRO A 331 -2.86 8.17 -20.01
CA PRO A 331 -2.14 9.31 -20.56
C PRO A 331 -0.66 9.01 -20.85
N GLY A 332 -0.11 9.64 -21.91
CA GLY A 332 1.30 9.45 -22.30
C GLY A 332 2.33 9.97 -21.30
N HIS A 333 1.92 10.89 -20.42
CA HIS A 333 2.72 11.46 -19.32
C HIS A 333 2.46 10.76 -17.96
N LEU A 334 1.74 9.64 -17.96
CA LEU A 334 1.59 8.78 -16.78
C LEU A 334 2.61 7.66 -16.83
N HIS A 335 3.40 7.52 -15.78
CA HIS A 335 4.43 6.50 -15.62
C HIS A 335 4.02 5.50 -14.53
N ILE A 336 4.48 4.24 -14.66
CA ILE A 336 4.20 3.21 -13.66
C ILE A 336 5.52 2.69 -13.12
N ILE A 337 5.67 2.67 -11.79
CA ILE A 337 6.81 2.06 -11.10
C ILE A 337 6.29 0.90 -10.25
N GLY A 338 6.64 -0.33 -10.61
CA GLY A 338 6.37 -1.52 -9.81
C GLY A 338 7.56 -1.83 -8.89
N MET A 339 7.29 -2.39 -7.72
CA MET A 339 8.32 -2.92 -6.83
C MET A 339 8.07 -4.38 -6.56
N MET A 340 9.15 -5.17 -6.55
CA MET A 340 9.09 -6.60 -6.39
C MET A 340 10.21 -7.11 -5.48
N ASN A 341 9.86 -8.01 -4.56
CA ASN A 341 10.82 -8.75 -3.77
C ASN A 341 11.23 -10.05 -4.50
N THR A 342 12.53 -10.21 -4.75
CA THR A 342 13.06 -11.40 -5.45
C THR A 342 13.19 -12.63 -4.55
N ALA A 343 13.16 -12.46 -3.23
CA ALA A 343 13.27 -13.56 -2.26
C ALA A 343 12.00 -14.40 -2.13
N ASP A 344 10.85 -13.88 -2.53
CA ASP A 344 9.54 -14.53 -2.36
C ASP A 344 9.33 -15.62 -3.44
N ARG A 345 9.95 -16.78 -3.28
CA ARG A 345 9.93 -17.90 -4.24
C ARG A 345 8.54 -18.53 -4.46
N GLY A 346 7.56 -18.25 -3.60
CA GLY A 346 6.18 -18.78 -3.67
C GLY A 346 5.19 -17.91 -4.43
N LEU A 347 5.61 -16.73 -4.92
CA LEU A 347 4.73 -15.81 -5.62
C LEU A 347 4.76 -16.05 -7.13
N ALA A 348 3.68 -15.66 -7.82
CA ALA A 348 3.51 -15.91 -9.25
C ALA A 348 4.76 -15.44 -10.02
N LEU A 349 5.28 -16.35 -10.86
CA LEU A 349 6.27 -15.99 -11.87
C LEU A 349 5.69 -14.80 -12.66
N ILE A 350 6.49 -13.75 -12.80
CA ILE A 350 6.07 -12.61 -13.62
C ILE A 350 5.70 -13.13 -15.01
N ASP A 351 4.44 -12.92 -15.35
CA ASP A 351 3.88 -13.32 -16.64
C ASP A 351 4.73 -12.71 -17.78
N TYR A 352 4.94 -13.50 -18.83
CA TYR A 352 5.66 -13.06 -20.03
C TYR A 352 5.06 -11.75 -20.62
N ALA A 353 3.75 -11.55 -20.45
CA ALA A 353 3.06 -10.34 -20.85
C ALA A 353 3.60 -9.07 -20.16
N LEU A 354 4.01 -9.16 -18.89
CA LEU A 354 4.60 -8.04 -18.15
C LEU A 354 6.05 -7.78 -18.54
N ARG A 355 6.83 -8.81 -18.82
CA ARG A 355 8.23 -8.66 -19.21
C ARG A 355 8.40 -7.81 -20.47
N ARG A 356 7.41 -7.82 -21.35
CA ARG A 356 7.40 -7.02 -22.57
C ARG A 356 7.08 -5.55 -22.31
N ARG A 357 6.22 -5.28 -21.31
CA ARG A 357 5.65 -3.97 -21.02
C ARG A 357 6.45 -3.15 -20.03
N PHE A 358 7.20 -3.82 -19.17
CA PHE A 358 8.01 -3.18 -18.13
C PHE A 358 9.51 -3.33 -18.44
N ALA A 359 10.27 -2.31 -18.12
CA ALA A 359 11.72 -2.46 -17.93
C ALA A 359 11.95 -3.00 -16.52
N PHE A 360 12.99 -3.82 -16.35
CA PHE A 360 13.36 -4.39 -15.05
C PHE A 360 14.72 -3.86 -14.65
N LEU A 361 14.85 -3.43 -13.41
CA LEU A 361 16.09 -2.96 -12.85
C LEU A 361 16.27 -3.57 -11.46
N GLU A 362 17.46 -4.14 -11.23
CA GLU A 362 17.81 -4.72 -9.94
C GLU A 362 18.40 -3.66 -9.01
N MET A 363 17.81 -3.54 -7.83
CA MET A 363 18.33 -2.74 -6.72
C MET A 363 19.12 -3.63 -5.76
N LYS A 364 20.43 -3.44 -5.73
CA LYS A 364 21.33 -4.13 -4.81
C LYS A 364 21.39 -3.41 -3.46
N PRO A 365 21.74 -4.12 -2.37
CA PRO A 365 22.05 -3.47 -1.10
C PRO A 365 23.19 -2.48 -1.27
N ALA A 366 23.01 -1.24 -0.84
CA ALA A 366 24.00 -0.16 -1.01
C ALA A 366 25.04 -0.09 0.14
N LEU A 367 25.35 -1.22 0.78
CA LEU A 367 26.22 -1.26 1.97
C LEU A 367 27.66 -0.81 1.68
N ASP A 368 28.12 -0.93 0.43
CA ASP A 368 29.47 -0.56 -0.01
C ASP A 368 29.49 0.80 -0.73
N HIS A 369 28.33 1.44 -0.90
CA HIS A 369 28.25 2.71 -1.59
C HIS A 369 28.97 3.82 -0.79
N PRO A 370 29.84 4.66 -1.42
CA PRO A 370 30.59 5.69 -0.72
C PRO A 370 29.73 6.66 0.09
N GLY A 371 28.55 7.04 -0.42
CA GLY A 371 27.59 7.89 0.26
C GLY A 371 27.04 7.27 1.54
N PHE A 372 26.75 5.95 1.53
CA PHE A 372 26.31 5.22 2.73
C PHE A 372 27.42 5.15 3.78
N LEU A 373 28.67 4.89 3.35
CA LEU A 373 29.82 4.85 4.25
C LEU A 373 30.06 6.22 4.91
N ALA A 374 30.02 7.28 4.11
CA ALA A 374 30.15 8.65 4.61
C ALA A 374 29.01 9.00 5.60
N HIS A 375 27.80 8.47 5.37
CA HIS A 375 26.67 8.63 6.32
C HIS A 375 26.96 7.90 7.64
N LEU A 376 27.43 6.66 7.58
CA LEU A 376 27.82 5.90 8.79
C LEU A 376 28.91 6.61 9.58
N ASP A 377 29.88 7.23 8.90
CA ASP A 377 30.96 8.00 9.50
C ASP A 377 30.44 9.22 10.24
N ARG A 378 29.47 9.92 9.63
CA ARG A 378 28.82 11.10 10.22
C ARG A 378 27.99 10.76 11.46
N VAL A 379 27.30 9.60 11.43
CA VAL A 379 26.52 9.11 12.59
C VAL A 379 27.44 8.69 13.75
N GLY A 380 28.67 8.28 13.46
CA GLY A 380 29.71 8.00 14.47
C GLY A 380 29.41 6.83 15.40
N ASN A 381 28.39 6.01 15.12
CA ASN A 381 27.96 4.90 15.98
C ASN A 381 28.74 3.63 15.64
N ARG A 382 29.68 3.23 16.51
CA ARG A 382 30.52 2.05 16.34
C ARG A 382 29.70 0.75 16.22
N ARG A 383 28.66 0.59 17.05
CA ARG A 383 27.81 -0.61 17.00
C ARG A 383 27.08 -0.77 15.67
N LEU A 384 26.66 0.35 15.08
CA LEU A 384 26.05 0.34 13.76
C LEU A 384 27.03 -0.10 12.67
N ARG A 385 28.29 0.34 12.74
CA ARG A 385 29.33 -0.12 11.82
C ARG A 385 29.57 -1.62 11.96
N ASP A 386 29.74 -2.12 13.21
CA ASP A 386 29.95 -3.53 13.47
C ASP A 386 28.79 -4.38 12.91
N LEU A 387 27.55 -3.89 13.04
CA LEU A 387 26.36 -4.55 12.48
C LEU A 387 26.39 -4.57 10.96
N VAL A 388 26.72 -3.46 10.30
CA VAL A 388 26.84 -3.38 8.83
C VAL A 388 27.89 -4.36 8.32
N ASP A 389 29.02 -4.49 9.00
CA ASP A 389 30.08 -5.44 8.62
C ASP A 389 29.63 -6.90 8.79
N VAL A 390 28.80 -7.20 9.79
CA VAL A 390 28.18 -8.54 9.93
C VAL A 390 27.23 -8.80 8.76
N VAL A 391 26.37 -7.83 8.41
CA VAL A 391 25.42 -7.97 7.31
C VAL A 391 26.14 -8.14 5.97
N ARG A 392 27.23 -7.40 5.72
CA ARG A 392 28.06 -7.58 4.53
C ARG A 392 28.57 -9.02 4.41
N ARG A 393 29.21 -9.53 5.47
CA ARG A 393 29.72 -10.91 5.47
C ARG A 393 28.62 -11.94 5.21
N LEU A 394 27.42 -11.73 5.78
CA LEU A 394 26.27 -12.59 5.53
C LEU A 394 25.81 -12.53 4.08
N ASN A 395 25.72 -11.34 3.48
CA ASN A 395 25.32 -11.19 2.08
C ASN A 395 26.32 -11.86 1.14
N THR A 396 27.64 -11.66 1.34
CA THR A 396 28.69 -12.33 0.56
C THR A 396 28.53 -13.86 0.65
N ARG A 397 28.31 -14.40 1.83
CA ARG A 397 28.14 -15.84 2.02
C ARG A 397 26.87 -16.38 1.32
N ILE A 398 25.77 -15.63 1.38
CA ILE A 398 24.52 -15.99 0.66
C ILE A 398 24.73 -16.00 -0.86
N GLU A 399 25.47 -15.03 -1.39
CA GLU A 399 25.82 -14.96 -2.82
C GLU A 399 26.71 -16.13 -3.25
N GLU A 400 27.72 -16.46 -2.45
CA GLU A 400 28.60 -17.62 -2.69
C GLU A 400 27.81 -18.94 -2.67
N ASP A 401 26.95 -19.15 -1.67
CA ASP A 401 26.10 -20.34 -1.56
C ASP A 401 25.12 -20.44 -2.72
N ALA A 402 24.53 -19.32 -3.16
CA ALA A 402 23.66 -19.26 -4.32
C ALA A 402 24.42 -19.60 -5.61
N ALA A 403 25.61 -19.08 -5.82
CA ALA A 403 26.46 -19.40 -6.96
C ALA A 403 26.83 -20.89 -7.00
N LEU A 404 27.17 -21.48 -5.85
CA LEU A 404 27.44 -22.92 -5.74
C LEU A 404 26.20 -23.78 -6.02
N ALA A 405 25.01 -23.33 -5.61
CA ALA A 405 23.75 -24.03 -5.91
C ALA A 405 23.45 -24.03 -7.42
N TRP A 406 23.70 -22.93 -8.11
CA TRP A 406 23.53 -22.85 -9.58
C TRP A 406 24.55 -23.67 -10.35
N SER A 407 25.80 -23.76 -9.91
CA SER A 407 26.83 -24.58 -10.55
C SER A 407 26.59 -26.08 -10.45
N ARG A 408 25.74 -26.51 -9.52
CA ARG A 408 25.35 -27.92 -9.32
C ARG A 408 24.11 -28.35 -10.11
N VAL A 409 23.42 -27.42 -10.77
CA VAL A 409 22.29 -27.76 -11.67
C VAL A 409 22.89 -28.21 -12.99
N PRO A 410 22.76 -29.52 -13.39
CA PRO A 410 23.27 -29.97 -14.67
C PRO A 410 22.60 -29.20 -15.80
N ASP A 411 23.41 -28.77 -16.75
CA ASP A 411 22.93 -28.12 -17.97
C ASP A 411 21.87 -28.99 -18.64
N ARG A 412 20.64 -28.53 -18.65
CA ARG A 412 19.52 -29.27 -19.28
C ARG A 412 19.72 -29.48 -20.79
N SER A 413 20.69 -28.81 -21.42
CA SER A 413 21.05 -29.04 -22.82
C SER A 413 21.73 -30.39 -23.04
N GLN A 414 22.23 -31.04 -21.98
CA GLN A 414 22.91 -32.33 -22.03
C GLN A 414 22.01 -33.52 -21.60
N LEU A 415 20.75 -33.33 -21.31
CA LEU A 415 19.84 -34.44 -21.09
C LEU A 415 19.55 -35.09 -22.43
N PRO A 416 19.75 -36.43 -22.57
CA PRO A 416 19.43 -37.13 -23.80
C PRO A 416 17.94 -36.96 -24.10
N VAL A 417 17.63 -36.46 -25.28
CA VAL A 417 16.27 -36.45 -25.82
C VAL A 417 15.75 -37.89 -25.82
N PRO A 418 14.64 -38.19 -25.16
CA PRO A 418 14.10 -39.57 -25.25
C PRO A 418 13.80 -39.90 -26.70
N ALA A 419 14.41 -40.96 -27.20
CA ALA A 419 14.23 -41.43 -28.56
C ALA A 419 12.74 -41.57 -28.88
N SER A 420 12.28 -40.85 -29.88
CA SER A 420 10.94 -40.97 -30.43
C SER A 420 10.72 -42.44 -30.85
N ARG A 421 9.78 -43.12 -30.18
CA ARG A 421 9.34 -44.46 -30.61
C ARG A 421 8.77 -44.35 -32.03
N GLU A 422 9.46 -44.90 -33.00
CA GLU A 422 8.96 -45.11 -34.34
C GLU A 422 7.65 -45.90 -34.27
N HIS A 423 6.57 -45.30 -34.77
CA HIS A 423 5.32 -46.01 -34.98
C HIS A 423 5.47 -46.94 -36.18
N GLY A 424 5.68 -48.24 -35.87
CA GLY A 424 5.60 -49.31 -36.85
C GLY A 424 4.20 -49.37 -37.48
N ARG A 425 4.20 -49.45 -38.81
CA ARG A 425 3.03 -49.63 -39.68
C ARG A 425 2.28 -50.93 -39.38
N GLY A 426 0.95 -50.82 -39.35
CA GLY A 426 0.10 -51.85 -39.97
C GLY A 426 -0.52 -52.90 -39.08
N ARG A 427 -1.80 -52.70 -38.80
CA ARG A 427 -2.82 -53.76 -38.99
C ARG A 427 -4.23 -53.17 -38.87
N ARG A 428 -4.98 -53.28 -39.99
CA ARG A 428 -6.44 -53.07 -40.00
C ARG A 428 -7.07 -54.15 -39.15
N LEU A 429 -7.95 -53.82 -38.24
CA LEU A 429 -8.91 -54.74 -37.65
C LEU A 429 -10.28 -54.08 -37.59
N ARG A 430 -11.25 -54.87 -37.99
CA ARG A 430 -12.67 -54.66 -38.23
C ARG A 430 -13.42 -54.09 -37.02
N ASP A 431 -14.45 -53.32 -37.31
CA ASP A 431 -15.49 -52.90 -36.39
C ASP A 431 -16.23 -54.06 -35.76
N PRO A 432 -16.62 -53.94 -34.49
CA PRO A 432 -17.81 -54.63 -33.99
C PRO A 432 -18.84 -53.64 -33.43
N PRO A 433 -20.08 -54.06 -33.17
CA PRO A 433 -21.29 -53.30 -33.26
C PRO A 433 -21.64 -52.54 -31.96
N ARG A 434 -22.53 -51.56 -32.16
CA ARG A 434 -23.18 -50.75 -31.10
C ARG A 434 -24.05 -51.60 -30.18
N THR A 435 -23.87 -51.48 -28.88
CA THR A 435 -24.93 -51.56 -27.88
C THR A 435 -24.57 -50.70 -26.66
N GLY A 436 -25.32 -49.78 -26.28
CA GLY A 436 -26.18 -49.49 -25.18
C GLY A 436 -25.54 -49.22 -23.82
N THR A 437 -25.79 -47.95 -23.37
CA THR A 437 -26.15 -47.54 -22.01
C THR A 437 -25.16 -47.68 -20.85
N SER A 438 -25.12 -46.58 -20.14
CA SER A 438 -24.99 -46.41 -18.67
C SER A 438 -23.60 -46.15 -18.06
N GLY A 439 -23.42 -44.91 -17.65
CA GLY A 439 -23.16 -44.56 -16.24
C GLY A 439 -21.75 -44.71 -15.69
N ALA A 440 -21.25 -43.61 -15.25
CA ALA A 440 -20.49 -43.43 -14.01
C ALA A 440 -18.95 -43.25 -14.04
N ARG A 441 -18.64 -42.09 -13.52
CA ARG A 441 -17.54 -41.78 -12.59
C ARG A 441 -16.10 -41.72 -13.12
N ILE A 442 -15.72 -40.49 -13.27
CA ILE A 442 -14.32 -40.04 -13.34
C ILE A 442 -13.69 -40.13 -11.95
N LEU A 443 -12.59 -40.83 -11.86
CA LEU A 443 -11.65 -40.79 -10.73
C LEU A 443 -10.38 -40.10 -11.19
N VAL A 444 -10.15 -38.89 -10.66
CA VAL A 444 -8.90 -38.18 -10.79
C VAL A 444 -7.88 -38.77 -9.82
N ARG A 445 -6.69 -39.12 -10.31
CA ARG A 445 -5.48 -39.23 -9.49
C ARG A 445 -4.36 -38.42 -10.10
N ARG A 446 -3.85 -37.51 -9.21
CA ARG A 446 -2.56 -36.84 -9.32
C ARG A 446 -1.39 -37.86 -9.27
N PRO A 447 -0.18 -37.50 -9.66
CA PRO A 447 0.65 -36.55 -8.89
C PRO A 447 0.94 -35.23 -9.61
#